data_9c3cbc567ab1b6bd2ef3f55e92c2b382
#
_entry.id   9c3cbc567ab1b6bd2ef3f55e92c2b382
#
_cell.length_a   1.000
_cell.length_b   1.000
_cell.length_c   1.000
_cell.angle_alpha   90.00
_cell.angle_beta   90.00
_cell.angle_gamma   90.00
#
_symmetry.space_group_name_H-M   'P 1'
#
loop_
_entity.id
_entity.type
_entity.pdbx_description
1 polymer ?
#
loop_
_entity_poly.entity_id
_entity_poly.type
_entity_poly.pdbx_seq_one_letter_code
_entity_poly.pdbx_strand_id
1 'polypeptide(L)'
;PYLDRFERKEHDNPKVSIILPARNEEDFIGKCLDSLIEQDYTNYEIIVIDDSSEDATGKIISEYAKKNSKVIPVSAKIKPDGWMGKNWACMEGYKKATGDLLLFTDADTKHSQNVISLAVSHLLSFNLDALSAIPKMRTMDFWTRITLPMISTFLHTRFSAIRVNDPSKKTAYFFGSFF
;
A
#
# COMPACT_ATOMS: atom_id res chain seq x y z
N PRO A 1 -15.46 7.35 -7.12
CA PRO A 1 -14.63 8.42 -7.69
C PRO A 1 -13.23 7.86 -7.99
N TYR A 2 -12.61 8.33 -9.07
CA TYR A 2 -11.24 7.98 -9.40
C TYR A 2 -10.31 8.99 -8.73
N LEU A 3 -9.26 8.55 -8.03
CA LEU A 3 -8.31 9.43 -7.36
C LEU A 3 -7.61 10.38 -8.32
N ASP A 4 -7.33 9.93 -9.55
CA ASP A 4 -6.71 10.73 -10.63
C ASP A 4 -7.58 11.89 -11.15
N ARG A 5 -8.86 11.91 -10.79
CA ARG A 5 -9.82 12.98 -11.13
C ARG A 5 -10.19 13.86 -9.95
N PHE A 6 -9.55 13.63 -8.80
CA PHE A 6 -9.79 14.42 -7.60
C PHE A 6 -8.87 15.65 -7.60
N GLU A 7 -9.42 16.84 -7.42
CA GLU A 7 -8.63 18.07 -7.27
C GLU A 7 -8.01 18.13 -5.87
N ARG A 8 -6.69 18.27 -5.83
CA ARG A 8 -5.96 18.43 -4.57
C ARG A 8 -6.39 19.71 -3.86
N LYS A 9 -6.86 19.60 -2.62
CA LYS A 9 -7.08 20.74 -1.74
C LYS A 9 -5.87 20.93 -0.83
N GLU A 10 -5.55 22.17 -0.48
CA GLU A 10 -4.59 22.43 0.60
C GLU A 10 -5.18 21.99 1.93
N HIS A 11 -4.50 21.09 2.59
CA HIS A 11 -4.78 20.61 3.93
C HIS A 11 -3.49 20.64 4.74
N ASP A 12 -3.64 20.43 6.06
CA ASP A 12 -2.51 20.07 6.90
C ASP A 12 -1.71 18.94 6.25
N ASN A 13 -0.40 18.92 6.47
CA ASN A 13 0.53 17.97 5.86
C ASN A 13 0.87 16.87 6.90
N PRO A 14 -0.09 15.95 7.25
CA PRO A 14 0.14 14.92 8.25
C PRO A 14 1.24 13.97 7.80
N LYS A 15 1.99 13.42 8.73
CA LYS A 15 3.02 12.45 8.39
C LYS A 15 2.39 11.12 7.99
N VAL A 16 2.83 10.56 6.85
CA VAL A 16 2.39 9.26 6.35
C VAL A 16 3.48 8.22 6.58
N SER A 17 3.18 7.14 7.31
CA SER A 17 4.04 5.96 7.38
C SER A 17 3.59 4.92 6.36
N ILE A 18 4.42 4.67 5.36
CA ILE A 18 4.18 3.65 4.33
C ILE A 18 4.74 2.33 4.82
N ILE A 19 3.89 1.33 4.97
CA ILE A 19 4.24 -0.01 5.44
C ILE A 19 4.29 -0.95 4.24
N LEU A 20 5.47 -1.42 3.91
CA LEU A 20 5.78 -2.20 2.71
C LEU A 20 6.37 -3.56 3.11
N PRO A 21 5.54 -4.61 3.33
CA PRO A 21 6.03 -5.96 3.53
C PRO A 21 6.55 -6.55 2.23
N ALA A 22 7.70 -7.20 2.27
CA ALA A 22 8.33 -7.86 1.13
C ALA A 22 8.85 -9.25 1.52
N ARG A 23 8.65 -10.23 0.63
CA ARG A 23 9.23 -11.55 0.73
C ARG A 23 9.48 -12.14 -0.64
N ASN A 24 10.74 -12.35 -1.00
CA ASN A 24 11.16 -12.86 -2.30
C ASN A 24 10.61 -12.00 -3.47
N GLU A 25 10.87 -10.69 -3.39
CA GLU A 25 10.37 -9.68 -4.34
C GLU A 25 11.52 -8.97 -5.07
N GLU A 26 12.65 -9.64 -5.30
CA GLU A 26 13.86 -9.04 -5.91
C GLU A 26 13.59 -8.40 -7.27
N ASP A 27 12.65 -8.93 -8.06
CA ASP A 27 12.28 -8.40 -9.39
C ASP A 27 11.46 -7.11 -9.35
N PHE A 28 10.77 -6.84 -8.24
CA PHE A 28 9.75 -5.81 -8.13
C PHE A 28 10.08 -4.73 -7.10
N ILE A 29 10.68 -5.08 -5.96
CA ILE A 29 10.88 -4.19 -4.81
C ILE A 29 11.64 -2.91 -5.18
N GLY A 30 12.65 -2.98 -6.07
CA GLY A 30 13.39 -1.80 -6.52
C GLY A 30 12.48 -0.80 -7.23
N LYS A 31 11.66 -1.25 -8.19
CA LYS A 31 10.72 -0.41 -8.95
C LYS A 31 9.61 0.18 -8.06
N CYS A 32 9.18 -0.59 -7.06
CA CYS A 32 8.22 -0.12 -6.06
C CYS A 32 8.83 1.03 -5.24
N LEU A 33 10.03 0.83 -4.68
CA LEU A 33 10.74 1.84 -3.89
C LEU A 33 11.04 3.10 -4.70
N ASP A 34 11.49 2.99 -5.94
CA ASP A 34 11.69 4.16 -6.83
C ASP A 34 10.40 4.99 -6.91
N SER A 35 9.26 4.33 -7.17
CA SER A 35 7.97 5.02 -7.32
C SER A 35 7.46 5.64 -6.01
N LEU A 36 7.83 5.09 -4.86
CA LEU A 36 7.50 5.65 -3.55
C LEU A 36 8.43 6.80 -3.14
N ILE A 37 9.69 6.78 -3.56
CA ILE A 37 10.66 7.85 -3.30
C ILE A 37 10.36 9.10 -4.14
N GLU A 38 9.82 8.92 -5.34
CA GLU A 38 9.48 9.99 -6.29
C GLU A 38 8.13 10.68 -6.02
N GLN A 39 7.49 10.42 -4.87
CA GLN A 39 6.20 11.05 -4.53
C GLN A 39 6.33 12.57 -4.36
N ASP A 40 5.32 13.30 -4.83
CA ASP A 40 5.19 14.76 -4.66
C ASP A 40 4.81 15.17 -3.22
N TYR A 41 4.38 14.22 -2.40
CA TYR A 41 4.15 14.41 -0.97
C TYR A 41 5.47 14.40 -0.22
N THR A 42 5.69 15.35 0.71
CA THR A 42 7.01 15.52 1.34
C THR A 42 7.14 14.88 2.72
N ASN A 43 6.05 14.85 3.49
CA ASN A 43 6.05 14.40 4.89
C ASN A 43 5.67 12.93 5.03
N TYR A 44 6.59 12.04 4.66
CA TYR A 44 6.38 10.58 4.77
C TYR A 44 7.67 9.84 5.07
N GLU A 45 7.51 8.60 5.52
CA GLU A 45 8.55 7.59 5.69
C GLU A 45 8.12 6.27 5.04
N ILE A 46 9.07 5.44 4.63
CA ILE A 46 8.83 4.14 4.00
C ILE A 46 9.45 3.06 4.89
N ILE A 47 8.62 2.31 5.58
CA ILE A 47 9.04 1.21 6.44
C ILE A 47 8.94 -0.07 5.61
N VAL A 48 10.10 -0.61 5.23
CA VAL A 48 10.18 -1.80 4.38
C VAL A 48 10.53 -3.00 5.24
N ILE A 49 9.63 -3.98 5.27
CA ILE A 49 9.77 -5.14 6.13
C ILE A 49 10.19 -6.35 5.27
N ASP A 50 11.41 -6.82 5.48
CA ASP A 50 11.86 -8.10 4.92
C ASP A 50 11.36 -9.26 5.78
N ASP A 51 10.40 -10.02 5.24
CA ASP A 51 9.83 -11.20 5.90
C ASP A 51 10.63 -12.46 5.56
N SER A 52 11.91 -12.47 5.94
CA SER A 52 12.82 -13.62 5.77
C SER A 52 12.97 -14.03 4.29
N SER A 53 13.29 -13.10 3.41
CA SER A 53 13.56 -13.38 2.00
C SER A 53 14.84 -14.23 1.83
N GLU A 54 14.81 -15.14 0.86
CA GLU A 54 15.92 -16.02 0.52
C GLU A 54 16.67 -15.56 -0.75
N ASP A 55 16.11 -14.56 -1.44
CA ASP A 55 16.63 -13.93 -2.66
C ASP A 55 17.38 -12.60 -2.35
N ALA A 56 17.61 -11.76 -3.37
CA ALA A 56 18.29 -10.48 -3.21
C ALA A 56 17.42 -9.37 -2.59
N THR A 57 16.17 -9.62 -2.20
CA THR A 57 15.24 -8.61 -1.65
C THR A 57 15.85 -7.82 -0.50
N GLY A 58 16.36 -8.50 0.53
CA GLY A 58 16.94 -7.85 1.71
C GLY A 58 18.17 -6.99 1.39
N LYS A 59 18.99 -7.41 0.42
CA LYS A 59 20.14 -6.65 -0.07
C LYS A 59 19.67 -5.36 -0.76
N ILE A 60 18.68 -5.45 -1.65
CA ILE A 60 18.10 -4.29 -2.36
C ILE A 60 17.55 -3.29 -1.34
N ILE A 61 16.75 -3.72 -0.39
CA ILE A 61 16.21 -2.85 0.68
C ILE A 61 17.33 -2.10 1.41
N SER A 62 18.40 -2.81 1.79
CA SER A 62 19.53 -2.23 2.48
C SER A 62 20.27 -1.18 1.64
N GLU A 63 20.38 -1.39 0.34
CA GLU A 63 20.99 -0.43 -0.59
C GLU A 63 20.15 0.86 -0.72
N TYR A 64 18.83 0.73 -0.78
CA TYR A 64 17.93 1.89 -0.80
C TYR A 64 17.98 2.68 0.51
N ALA A 65 17.98 2.00 1.66
CA ALA A 65 18.08 2.65 2.96
C ALA A 65 19.39 3.45 3.14
N LYS A 66 20.50 2.99 2.57
CA LYS A 66 21.77 3.75 2.58
C LYS A 66 21.72 5.01 1.73
N LYS A 67 20.93 5.03 0.67
CA LYS A 67 20.83 6.14 -0.29
C LYS A 67 19.73 7.15 0.05
N ASN A 68 18.71 6.73 0.79
CA ASN A 68 17.54 7.56 1.08
C ASN A 68 17.11 7.39 2.54
N SER A 69 17.21 8.46 3.31
CA SER A 69 16.87 8.48 4.75
C SER A 69 15.39 8.25 5.04
N LYS A 70 14.50 8.37 4.04
CA LYS A 70 13.09 8.04 4.20
C LYS A 70 12.83 6.53 4.22
N VAL A 71 13.76 5.72 3.73
CA VAL A 71 13.63 4.25 3.68
C VAL A 71 14.19 3.65 4.97
N ILE A 72 13.32 3.04 5.75
CA ILE A 72 13.62 2.43 7.05
C ILE A 72 13.51 0.91 6.90
N PRO A 73 14.64 0.18 6.87
CA PRO A 73 14.63 -1.27 6.74
C PRO A 73 14.26 -1.92 8.09
N VAL A 74 13.41 -2.91 8.05
CA VAL A 74 13.00 -3.72 9.20
C VAL A 74 13.08 -5.19 8.80
N SER A 75 13.72 -6.02 9.63
CA SER A 75 13.64 -7.47 9.51
C SER A 75 12.50 -7.98 10.37
N ALA A 76 11.59 -8.75 9.78
CA ALA A 76 10.50 -9.36 10.55
C ALA A 76 11.07 -10.34 11.58
N LYS A 77 10.57 -10.26 12.81
CA LYS A 77 10.88 -11.25 13.84
C LYS A 77 10.21 -12.57 13.53
N ILE A 78 10.66 -13.63 14.24
CA ILE A 78 10.02 -14.94 14.18
C ILE A 78 8.51 -14.78 14.38
N LYS A 79 7.75 -15.25 13.41
CA LYS A 79 6.30 -15.15 13.39
C LYS A 79 5.69 -16.02 14.49
N PRO A 80 4.89 -15.46 15.40
CA PRO A 80 4.17 -16.26 16.41
C PRO A 80 3.13 -17.19 15.77
N ASP A 81 2.79 -18.25 16.48
CA ASP A 81 1.71 -19.14 16.06
C ASP A 81 0.38 -18.39 15.94
N GLY A 82 -0.41 -18.78 14.94
CA GLY A 82 -1.72 -18.17 14.65
C GLY A 82 -1.65 -16.93 13.76
N TRP A 83 -0.47 -16.37 13.46
CA TRP A 83 -0.33 -15.26 12.53
C TRP A 83 -0.09 -15.73 11.08
N MET A 84 -0.67 -15.01 10.11
CA MET A 84 -0.29 -15.13 8.71
C MET A 84 0.97 -14.27 8.44
N GLY A 85 1.88 -14.73 7.55
CA GLY A 85 3.16 -14.08 7.31
C GLY A 85 3.04 -12.60 7.00
N LYS A 86 2.29 -12.24 5.95
CA LYS A 86 2.07 -10.84 5.54
C LYS A 86 1.51 -9.98 6.67
N ASN A 87 0.51 -10.49 7.41
CA ASN A 87 -0.10 -9.73 8.49
C ASN A 87 0.89 -9.49 9.65
N TRP A 88 1.76 -10.48 9.91
CA TRP A 88 2.80 -10.32 10.91
C TRP A 88 3.86 -9.29 10.47
N ALA A 89 4.31 -9.34 9.23
CA ALA A 89 5.22 -8.34 8.67
C ALA A 89 4.61 -6.93 8.74
N CYS A 90 3.33 -6.76 8.37
CA CYS A 90 2.63 -5.48 8.53
C CYS A 90 2.59 -5.01 9.99
N MET A 91 2.36 -5.91 10.95
CA MET A 91 2.37 -5.58 12.38
C MET A 91 3.76 -5.14 12.86
N GLU A 92 4.83 -5.78 12.39
CA GLU A 92 6.21 -5.36 12.73
C GLU A 92 6.53 -3.98 12.15
N GLY A 93 6.04 -3.68 10.94
CA GLY A 93 6.12 -2.35 10.34
C GLY A 93 5.32 -1.31 11.12
N TYR A 94 4.09 -1.62 11.47
CA TYR A 94 3.23 -0.75 12.27
C TYR A 94 3.89 -0.30 13.58
N LYS A 95 4.56 -1.20 14.29
CA LYS A 95 5.30 -0.88 15.53
C LYS A 95 6.43 0.14 15.34
N LYS A 96 6.87 0.36 14.10
CA LYS A 96 7.92 1.32 13.74
C LYS A 96 7.37 2.62 13.18
N ALA A 97 6.10 2.63 12.80
CA ALA A 97 5.43 3.79 12.24
C ALA A 97 5.38 4.95 13.24
N THR A 98 5.67 6.15 12.74
CA THR A 98 5.62 7.40 13.52
C THR A 98 4.71 8.44 12.89
N GLY A 99 4.05 8.10 11.79
CA GLY A 99 3.12 8.98 11.08
C GLY A 99 1.72 9.00 11.67
N ASP A 100 1.02 10.08 11.39
CA ASP A 100 -0.38 10.27 11.75
C ASP A 100 -1.32 9.40 10.91
N LEU A 101 -0.89 9.07 9.68
CA LEU A 101 -1.59 8.22 8.73
C LEU A 101 -0.74 7.01 8.38
N LEU A 102 -1.40 5.88 8.16
CA LEU A 102 -0.77 4.64 7.73
C LEU A 102 -1.18 4.32 6.30
N LEU A 103 -0.22 3.98 5.45
CA LEU A 103 -0.44 3.46 4.12
C LEU A 103 0.16 2.06 4.02
N PHE A 104 -0.66 1.06 3.78
CA PHE A 104 -0.20 -0.31 3.50
C PHE A 104 -0.19 -0.52 1.99
N THR A 105 0.90 -1.07 1.46
CA THR A 105 1.04 -1.37 0.02
C THR A 105 1.87 -2.62 -0.22
N ASP A 106 1.71 -3.22 -1.40
CA ASP A 106 2.43 -4.42 -1.82
C ASP A 106 3.73 -4.08 -2.55
N ALA A 107 4.74 -4.96 -2.44
CA ALA A 107 6.06 -4.76 -3.03
C ALA A 107 6.10 -4.89 -4.56
N ASP A 108 5.08 -5.52 -5.17
CA ASP A 108 4.93 -5.69 -6.61
C ASP A 108 4.12 -4.55 -7.28
N THR A 109 3.81 -3.49 -6.54
CA THR A 109 3.04 -2.35 -7.05
C THR A 109 3.95 -1.21 -7.55
N LYS A 110 3.43 -0.43 -8.51
CA LYS A 110 4.04 0.81 -8.96
C LYS A 110 3.06 1.96 -8.76
N HIS A 111 3.51 2.99 -8.08
CA HIS A 111 2.70 4.15 -7.71
C HIS A 111 2.89 5.31 -8.68
N SER A 112 1.82 6.06 -8.96
CA SER A 112 1.93 7.36 -9.62
C SER A 112 2.52 8.39 -8.64
N GLN A 113 3.24 9.36 -9.16
CA GLN A 113 3.99 10.36 -8.37
C GLN A 113 3.10 11.16 -7.39
N ASN A 114 1.81 11.29 -7.68
CA ASN A 114 0.86 12.08 -6.91
C ASN A 114 -0.13 11.23 -6.09
N VAL A 115 0.05 9.92 -5.97
CA VAL A 115 -0.96 9.06 -5.35
C VAL A 115 -1.13 9.33 -3.86
N ILE A 116 -0.02 9.61 -3.14
CA ILE A 116 -0.08 9.89 -1.69
C ILE A 116 -0.77 11.23 -1.45
N SER A 117 -0.39 12.28 -2.17
CA SER A 117 -0.99 13.61 -2.03
C SER A 117 -2.48 13.61 -2.33
N LEU A 118 -2.91 12.87 -3.38
CA LEU A 118 -4.32 12.71 -3.72
C LEU A 118 -5.08 11.91 -2.66
N ALA A 119 -4.49 10.81 -2.17
CA ALA A 119 -5.13 9.97 -1.15
C ALA A 119 -5.32 10.74 0.17
N VAL A 120 -4.29 11.44 0.64
CA VAL A 120 -4.36 12.29 1.85
C VAL A 120 -5.40 13.40 1.68
N SER A 121 -5.35 14.12 0.55
CA SER A 121 -6.31 15.19 0.28
C SER A 121 -7.75 14.67 0.22
N HIS A 122 -7.97 13.50 -0.38
CA HIS A 122 -9.30 12.89 -0.44
C HIS A 122 -9.79 12.47 0.96
N LEU A 123 -8.93 11.78 1.72
CA LEU A 123 -9.24 11.32 3.07
C LEU A 123 -9.64 12.49 3.99
N LEU A 124 -8.84 13.56 3.99
CA LEU A 124 -9.10 14.74 4.82
C LEU A 124 -10.31 15.55 4.33
N SER A 125 -10.48 15.74 3.01
CA SER A 125 -11.60 16.53 2.46
C SER A 125 -12.96 15.93 2.77
N PHE A 126 -13.04 14.60 2.87
CA PHE A 126 -14.30 13.89 3.17
C PHE A 126 -14.37 13.36 4.59
N ASN A 127 -13.38 13.70 5.43
CA ASN A 127 -13.28 13.24 6.83
C ASN A 127 -13.49 11.72 6.94
N LEU A 128 -12.71 10.98 6.15
CA LEU A 128 -12.80 9.52 6.11
C LEU A 128 -11.86 8.88 7.13
N ASP A 129 -12.32 7.80 7.76
CA ASP A 129 -11.50 7.00 8.68
C ASP A 129 -10.47 6.13 7.92
N ALA A 130 -10.80 5.74 6.69
CA ALA A 130 -9.95 4.93 5.84
C ALA A 130 -10.28 5.10 4.35
N LEU A 131 -9.27 4.86 3.50
CA LEU A 131 -9.38 4.88 2.04
C LEU A 131 -8.71 3.63 1.48
N SER A 132 -9.34 2.98 0.51
CA SER A 132 -8.70 1.93 -0.27
C SER A 132 -8.84 2.20 -1.75
N ALA A 133 -7.77 1.98 -2.51
CA ALA A 133 -7.75 2.14 -3.94
C ALA A 133 -7.53 0.81 -4.67
N ILE A 134 -8.25 0.61 -5.76
CA ILE A 134 -8.05 -0.54 -6.65
C ILE A 134 -6.94 -0.19 -7.63
N PRO A 135 -5.83 -0.93 -7.64
CA PRO A 135 -4.76 -0.68 -8.59
C PRO A 135 -5.20 -1.04 -10.01
N LYS A 136 -4.60 -0.36 -10.99
CA LYS A 136 -4.75 -0.75 -12.40
C LYS A 136 -3.99 -2.05 -12.63
N MET A 137 -4.72 -3.15 -12.76
CA MET A 137 -4.12 -4.45 -13.06
C MET A 137 -3.59 -4.48 -14.49
N ARG A 138 -2.33 -4.93 -14.66
CA ARG A 138 -1.76 -5.22 -15.98
C ARG A 138 -2.14 -6.63 -16.37
N THR A 139 -2.90 -6.76 -17.45
CA THR A 139 -3.23 -8.07 -18.02
C THR A 139 -2.12 -8.46 -19.00
N MET A 140 -1.33 -9.48 -18.65
CA MET A 140 -0.17 -9.92 -19.43
C MET A 140 -0.53 -11.00 -20.46
N ASP A 141 -1.62 -11.73 -20.27
CA ASP A 141 -2.03 -12.87 -21.09
C ASP A 141 -3.54 -12.91 -21.35
N PHE A 142 -3.93 -13.79 -22.28
CA PHE A 142 -5.33 -13.96 -22.68
C PHE A 142 -6.24 -14.42 -21.52
N TRP A 143 -5.78 -15.35 -20.70
CA TRP A 143 -6.56 -15.91 -19.59
C TRP A 143 -6.82 -14.88 -18.51
N THR A 144 -5.81 -14.11 -18.15
CA THR A 144 -5.93 -13.01 -17.19
C THR A 144 -6.93 -11.96 -17.67
N ARG A 145 -6.96 -11.67 -18.98
CA ARG A 145 -7.93 -10.71 -19.57
C ARG A 145 -9.38 -11.16 -19.45
N ILE A 146 -9.63 -12.46 -19.40
CA ILE A 146 -11.00 -13.02 -19.25
C ILE A 146 -11.34 -13.19 -17.76
N THR A 147 -10.44 -13.75 -16.98
CA THR A 147 -10.71 -14.12 -15.58
C THR A 147 -10.80 -12.92 -14.65
N LEU A 148 -9.94 -11.90 -14.81
CA LEU A 148 -9.97 -10.71 -13.96
C LEU A 148 -11.31 -9.96 -13.94
N PRO A 149 -11.96 -9.67 -15.09
CA PRO A 149 -13.29 -9.05 -15.08
C PRO A 149 -14.34 -9.89 -14.38
N MET A 150 -14.28 -11.22 -14.52
CA MET A 150 -15.22 -12.13 -13.83
C MET A 150 -15.04 -12.07 -12.33
N ILE A 151 -13.79 -12.18 -11.83
CA ILE A 151 -13.44 -12.05 -10.41
C ILE A 151 -13.86 -10.66 -9.90
N SER A 152 -13.53 -9.62 -10.63
CA SER A 152 -13.91 -8.24 -10.29
C SER A 152 -15.41 -8.08 -10.16
N THR A 153 -16.18 -8.62 -11.11
CA THR A 153 -17.64 -8.58 -11.06
C THR A 153 -18.19 -9.33 -9.85
N PHE A 154 -17.66 -10.51 -9.55
CA PHE A 154 -18.03 -11.28 -8.34
C PHE A 154 -17.74 -10.49 -7.05
N LEU A 155 -16.56 -9.90 -6.95
CA LEU A 155 -16.18 -9.09 -5.78
C LEU A 155 -17.09 -7.87 -5.63
N HIS A 156 -17.40 -7.15 -6.73
CA HIS A 156 -18.29 -5.98 -6.69
C HIS A 156 -19.75 -6.35 -6.36
N THR A 157 -20.22 -7.52 -6.75
CA THR A 157 -21.56 -7.99 -6.36
C THR A 157 -21.61 -8.41 -4.90
N ARG A 158 -20.56 -9.04 -4.39
CA ARG A 158 -20.49 -9.50 -3.00
C ARG A 158 -20.19 -8.36 -2.03
N PHE A 159 -19.31 -7.43 -2.41
CA PHE A 159 -18.86 -6.27 -1.65
C PHE A 159 -19.18 -4.98 -2.42
N SER A 160 -20.47 -4.65 -2.49
CA SER A 160 -20.91 -3.44 -3.19
C SER A 160 -20.29 -2.20 -2.55
N ALA A 161 -19.64 -1.35 -3.35
CA ALA A 161 -19.08 -0.08 -2.91
C ALA A 161 -20.12 0.81 -2.20
N ILE A 162 -21.39 0.74 -2.63
CA ILE A 162 -22.49 1.46 -1.97
C ILE A 162 -22.68 0.98 -0.53
N ARG A 163 -22.61 -0.34 -0.29
CA ARG A 163 -22.78 -0.91 1.06
C ARG A 163 -21.57 -0.68 1.95
N VAL A 164 -20.37 -0.72 1.39
CA VAL A 164 -19.12 -0.48 2.11
C VAL A 164 -19.01 0.98 2.57
N ASN A 165 -19.53 1.91 1.76
CA ASN A 165 -19.52 3.34 2.07
C ASN A 165 -20.80 3.81 2.82
N ASP A 166 -21.68 2.91 3.21
CA ASP A 166 -22.88 3.21 4.00
C ASP A 166 -22.56 3.08 5.51
N PRO A 167 -22.52 4.20 6.27
CA PRO A 167 -22.15 4.17 7.69
C PRO A 167 -23.16 3.39 8.56
N SER A 168 -24.37 3.13 8.03
CA SER A 168 -25.36 2.28 8.72
C SER A 168 -25.09 0.78 8.62
N LYS A 169 -24.15 0.36 7.75
CA LYS A 169 -23.80 -1.05 7.51
C LYS A 169 -22.48 -1.41 8.19
N LYS A 170 -22.44 -2.58 8.80
CA LYS A 170 -21.21 -3.15 9.41
C LYS A 170 -20.35 -3.90 8.38
N THR A 171 -20.28 -3.41 7.14
CA THR A 171 -19.54 -4.07 6.05
C THR A 171 -18.33 -3.23 5.73
N ALA A 172 -17.13 -3.78 5.94
CA ALA A 172 -15.88 -3.18 5.50
C ALA A 172 -15.20 -4.10 4.48
N TYR A 173 -14.58 -3.51 3.47
CA TYR A 173 -13.77 -4.21 2.50
C TYR A 173 -12.66 -3.30 2.00
N PHE A 174 -11.42 -3.77 2.07
CA PHE A 174 -10.25 -3.06 1.60
C PHE A 174 -9.48 -3.88 0.58
N PHE A 175 -8.98 -3.24 -0.45
CA PHE A 175 -7.99 -3.84 -1.34
C PHE A 175 -6.62 -3.79 -0.67
N GLY A 176 -5.99 -4.95 -0.50
CA GLY A 176 -4.74 -5.09 0.25
C GLY A 176 -3.51 -4.45 -0.38
N SER A 177 -3.60 -4.01 -1.65
CA SER A 177 -2.47 -3.40 -2.37
C SER A 177 -2.33 -1.89 -2.19
N PHE A 178 -3.32 -1.23 -1.59
CA PHE A 178 -3.28 0.20 -1.22
C PHE A 178 -4.42 0.53 -0.27
N PHE A 179 -4.16 0.77 1.01
CA PHE A 179 -5.13 1.21 2.02
C PHE A 179 -4.47 1.88 3.22
#